data_901ff63c0c55c8a3c475042bdff8bf1c
#
_entry.id   901ff63c0c55c8a3c475042bdff8bf1c
#
_cell.length_a   1.000
_cell.length_b   1.000
_cell.length_c   1.000
_cell.angle_alpha   90.00
_cell.angle_beta   90.00
_cell.angle_gamma   90.00
#
_symmetry.space_group_name_H-M   'P 1'
#
loop_
_entity.id
_entity.type
_entity.pdbx_description
1 polymer ?
#
loop_
_entity_poly.entity_id
_entity_poly.type
_entity_poly.pdbx_seq_one_letter_code
_entity_poly.pdbx_strand_id
1 'polypeptide(L)'
;GIGLAEPTASLLSPKQFREFVIPYYVKVMDKWKEWGSRGSGFHICGDTTKLLETFPEMGIRGISIDSSVDIAYAKETVGDKLSIMGNVSPMEILNGTSESIEQAVIDCFRKCWDNPCGFTIAPGCDIPVTASLENIDAYMRAARKCAKYPVQPSNWE
;
A
#
# COMPACT_ATOMS: atom_id res chain seq x y z
N GLY A 1 4.28 -8.02 13.14
CA GLY A 1 4.99 -7.87 11.87
C GLY A 1 5.95 -6.70 11.92
N ILE A 2 6.96 -6.74 11.09
CA ILE A 2 7.95 -5.67 10.93
C ILE A 2 7.86 -5.20 9.47
N GLY A 3 7.93 -3.89 9.25
CA GLY A 3 7.97 -3.30 7.92
C GLY A 3 9.29 -2.56 7.69
N LEU A 4 9.73 -2.51 6.44
CA LEU A 4 10.79 -1.63 5.98
C LEU A 4 10.22 -0.62 4.99
N ALA A 5 10.72 0.60 5.07
CA ALA A 5 10.48 1.63 4.06
C ALA A 5 11.82 1.97 3.38
N GLU A 6 11.76 2.09 2.06
CA GLU A 6 12.92 2.47 1.24
C GLU A 6 12.46 3.56 0.26
N PRO A 7 12.81 4.83 0.49
CA PRO A 7 12.21 5.94 -0.25
C PRO A 7 12.77 6.13 -1.66
N THR A 8 13.90 5.51 -2.02
CA THR A 8 14.63 5.83 -3.26
C THR A 8 14.63 4.71 -4.31
N ALA A 9 14.23 3.50 -3.94
CA ALA A 9 14.30 2.34 -4.84
C ALA A 9 13.37 2.44 -6.06
N SER A 10 12.36 3.33 -6.04
CA SER A 10 11.53 3.63 -7.21
C SER A 10 12.35 4.19 -8.39
N LEU A 11 13.54 4.72 -8.13
CA LEU A 11 14.44 5.21 -9.19
C LEU A 11 15.19 4.08 -9.91
N LEU A 12 15.26 2.88 -9.33
CA LEU A 12 15.99 1.76 -9.89
C LEU A 12 15.21 1.06 -11.00
N SER A 13 15.93 0.50 -11.97
CA SER A 13 15.35 -0.47 -12.89
C SER A 13 15.08 -1.81 -12.19
N PRO A 14 14.21 -2.68 -12.71
CA PRO A 14 13.99 -4.02 -12.14
C PRO A 14 15.28 -4.84 -12.01
N LYS A 15 16.21 -4.71 -12.95
CA LYS A 15 17.51 -5.38 -12.88
C LYS A 15 18.34 -4.87 -11.69
N GLN A 16 18.43 -3.56 -11.53
CA GLN A 16 19.17 -2.96 -10.40
C GLN A 16 18.51 -3.29 -9.06
N PHE A 17 17.18 -3.30 -9.00
CA PHE A 17 16.43 -3.67 -7.81
C PHE A 17 16.75 -5.11 -7.37
N ARG A 18 16.79 -6.07 -8.31
CA ARG A 18 17.21 -7.45 -8.03
C ARG A 18 18.66 -7.56 -7.58
N GLU A 19 19.54 -6.72 -8.13
CA GLU A 19 20.98 -6.76 -7.82
C GLU A 19 21.31 -6.08 -6.49
N PHE A 20 20.72 -4.90 -6.21
CA PHE A 20 21.14 -4.04 -5.12
C PHE A 20 20.18 -3.99 -3.93
N VAL A 21 18.93 -4.42 -4.07
CA VAL A 21 17.92 -4.34 -3.00
C VAL A 21 17.53 -5.72 -2.49
N ILE A 22 17.07 -6.60 -3.36
CA ILE A 22 16.50 -7.90 -2.96
C ILE A 22 17.46 -8.72 -2.09
N PRO A 23 18.75 -8.90 -2.43
CA PRO A 23 19.63 -9.77 -1.65
C PRO A 23 19.88 -9.27 -0.22
N TYR A 24 19.88 -7.95 -0.02
CA TYR A 24 20.08 -7.36 1.32
C TYR A 24 18.79 -7.41 2.12
N TYR A 25 17.66 -7.16 1.47
CA TYR A 25 16.36 -7.28 2.10
C TYR A 25 16.09 -8.70 2.60
N VAL A 26 16.37 -9.70 1.77
CA VAL A 26 16.21 -11.13 2.15
C VAL A 26 17.05 -11.46 3.39
N LYS A 27 18.29 -10.99 3.49
CA LYS A 27 19.14 -11.18 4.69
C LYS A 27 18.50 -10.58 5.95
N VAL A 28 17.92 -9.38 5.84
CA VAL A 28 17.22 -8.74 6.96
C VAL A 28 15.99 -9.55 7.34
N MET A 29 15.23 -10.01 6.34
CA MET A 29 14.03 -10.83 6.54
C MET A 29 14.32 -12.15 7.23
N ASP A 30 15.40 -12.82 6.83
CA ASP A 30 15.80 -14.08 7.46
C ASP A 30 16.19 -13.87 8.92
N LYS A 31 16.88 -12.77 9.21
CA LYS A 31 17.19 -12.41 10.59
C LYS A 31 15.95 -12.12 11.44
N TRP A 32 14.97 -11.44 10.86
CA TRP A 32 13.69 -11.19 11.55
C TRP A 32 12.89 -12.46 11.80
N LYS A 33 12.90 -13.41 10.88
CA LYS A 33 12.31 -14.74 11.09
C LYS A 33 12.96 -15.48 12.26
N GLU A 34 14.29 -15.45 12.37
CA GLU A 34 15.03 -16.00 13.53
C GLU A 34 14.57 -15.38 14.85
N TRP A 35 14.21 -14.10 14.85
CA TRP A 35 13.68 -13.39 16.03
C TRP A 35 12.15 -13.55 16.23
N GLY A 36 11.52 -14.45 15.49
CA GLY A 36 10.09 -14.78 15.63
C GLY A 36 9.13 -13.86 14.89
N SER A 37 9.59 -13.03 13.96
CA SER A 37 8.69 -12.26 13.11
C SER A 37 7.89 -13.19 12.19
N ARG A 38 6.56 -13.01 12.17
CA ARG A 38 5.64 -13.83 11.37
C ARG A 38 5.27 -13.23 10.02
N GLY A 39 5.75 -12.05 9.71
CA GLY A 39 5.44 -11.37 8.44
C GLY A 39 6.14 -10.04 8.32
N SER A 40 6.32 -9.63 7.08
CA SER A 40 6.92 -8.35 6.74
C SER A 40 6.13 -7.65 5.66
N GLY A 41 6.02 -6.34 5.81
CA GLY A 41 5.61 -5.42 4.76
C GLY A 41 6.80 -4.65 4.22
N PHE A 42 6.66 -4.15 3.02
CA PHE A 42 7.64 -3.31 2.37
C PHE A 42 6.95 -2.10 1.75
N HIS A 43 7.52 -0.92 1.94
CA HIS A 43 7.05 0.31 1.33
C HIS A 43 8.15 0.98 0.52
N ILE A 44 7.82 1.42 -0.68
CA ILE A 44 8.68 2.29 -1.49
C ILE A 44 7.84 3.49 -1.90
N CYS A 45 8.35 4.69 -1.62
CA CYS A 45 7.75 5.93 -2.09
C CYS A 45 7.91 6.09 -3.61
N GLY A 46 6.94 6.75 -4.23
CA GLY A 46 6.94 7.05 -5.66
C GLY A 46 6.49 5.89 -6.55
N ASP A 47 6.60 6.10 -7.85
CA ASP A 47 6.10 5.15 -8.85
C ASP A 47 6.97 3.87 -8.91
N THR A 48 6.41 2.81 -8.37
CA THR A 48 7.02 1.47 -8.38
C THR A 48 6.38 0.52 -9.38
N THR A 49 5.57 1.01 -10.30
CA THR A 49 4.85 0.19 -11.29
C THR A 49 5.76 -0.81 -12.00
N LYS A 50 6.94 -0.36 -12.43
CA LYS A 50 7.94 -1.21 -13.10
C LYS A 50 8.61 -2.26 -12.20
N LEU A 51 8.48 -2.13 -10.87
CA LEU A 51 9.08 -3.03 -9.90
C LEU A 51 8.10 -4.08 -9.37
N LEU A 52 6.79 -3.95 -9.60
CA LEU A 52 5.76 -4.79 -9.00
C LEU A 52 6.06 -6.29 -9.13
N GLU A 53 6.42 -6.75 -10.32
CA GLU A 53 6.73 -8.16 -10.56
C GLU A 53 7.93 -8.70 -9.76
N THR A 54 8.79 -7.81 -9.25
CA THR A 54 9.98 -8.21 -8.48
C THR A 54 9.69 -8.41 -6.99
N PHE A 55 8.62 -7.81 -6.46
CA PHE A 55 8.32 -7.86 -5.03
C PHE A 55 8.09 -9.26 -4.46
N PRO A 56 7.42 -10.19 -5.15
CA PRO A 56 7.30 -11.57 -4.66
C PRO A 56 8.66 -12.27 -4.43
N GLU A 57 9.71 -11.88 -5.18
CA GLU A 57 11.06 -12.43 -5.04
C GLU A 57 11.71 -12.08 -3.67
N MET A 58 11.19 -11.06 -2.99
CA MET A 58 11.67 -10.63 -1.67
C MET A 58 11.19 -11.53 -0.52
N GLY A 59 10.24 -12.44 -0.75
CA GLY A 59 9.65 -13.27 0.29
C GLY A 59 8.81 -12.51 1.32
N ILE A 60 8.29 -11.34 0.94
CA ILE A 60 7.36 -10.54 1.74
C ILE A 60 5.93 -11.09 1.66
N ARG A 61 5.08 -10.68 2.59
CA ARG A 61 3.64 -11.03 2.58
C ARG A 61 2.76 -9.93 2.02
N GLY A 62 3.24 -8.70 1.99
CA GLY A 62 2.47 -7.57 1.50
C GLY A 62 3.33 -6.38 1.17
N ILE A 63 2.77 -5.52 0.34
CA ILE A 63 3.37 -4.27 -0.09
C ILE A 63 2.48 -3.10 0.28
N SER A 64 3.10 -2.01 0.68
CA SER A 64 2.47 -0.69 0.75
C SER A 64 2.90 0.10 -0.47
N ILE A 65 1.93 0.54 -1.26
CA ILE A 65 2.17 1.23 -2.53
C ILE A 65 1.83 2.71 -2.43
N ASP A 66 2.66 3.51 -3.07
CA ASP A 66 2.47 4.96 -3.19
C ASP A 66 1.25 5.30 -4.06
N SER A 67 0.68 6.48 -3.87
CA SER A 67 -0.48 6.97 -4.63
C SER A 67 -0.20 7.19 -6.12
N SER A 68 1.06 7.22 -6.53
CA SER A 68 1.49 7.27 -7.94
C SER A 68 1.36 5.92 -8.69
N VAL A 69 1.13 4.82 -7.95
CA VAL A 69 0.90 3.49 -8.54
C VAL A 69 -0.59 3.24 -8.73
N ASP A 70 -1.02 2.76 -9.90
CA ASP A 70 -2.41 2.31 -10.06
C ASP A 70 -2.65 1.02 -9.26
N ILE A 71 -3.50 1.14 -8.23
CA ILE A 71 -3.81 0.02 -7.32
C ILE A 71 -4.52 -1.15 -8.03
N ALA A 72 -5.31 -0.88 -9.08
CA ALA A 72 -5.92 -1.94 -9.87
C ALA A 72 -4.86 -2.74 -10.63
N TYR A 73 -3.92 -2.05 -11.24
CA TYR A 73 -2.79 -2.69 -11.94
C TYR A 73 -1.89 -3.46 -10.95
N ALA A 74 -1.64 -2.92 -9.75
CA ALA A 74 -0.90 -3.65 -8.72
C ALA A 74 -1.63 -4.94 -8.31
N LYS A 75 -2.97 -4.91 -8.14
CA LYS A 75 -3.77 -6.10 -7.87
C LYS A 75 -3.66 -7.13 -9.00
N GLU A 76 -3.79 -6.72 -10.24
CA GLU A 76 -3.66 -7.60 -11.41
C GLU A 76 -2.28 -8.25 -11.51
N THR A 77 -1.23 -7.51 -11.14
CA THR A 77 0.17 -7.97 -11.30
C THR A 77 0.63 -8.88 -10.18
N VAL A 78 0.28 -8.59 -8.93
CA VAL A 78 0.84 -9.30 -7.76
C VAL A 78 -0.19 -9.65 -6.67
N GLY A 79 -1.46 -9.36 -6.87
CA GLY A 79 -2.49 -9.54 -5.85
C GLY A 79 -2.77 -11.00 -5.48
N ASP A 80 -2.41 -11.95 -6.35
CA ASP A 80 -2.44 -13.38 -6.10
C ASP A 80 -1.29 -13.88 -5.20
N LYS A 81 -0.27 -13.06 -4.98
CA LYS A 81 0.94 -13.37 -4.22
C LYS A 81 1.12 -12.49 -2.98
N LEU A 82 0.63 -11.26 -3.02
CA LEU A 82 0.88 -10.26 -1.98
C LEU A 82 -0.42 -9.58 -1.52
N SER A 83 -0.54 -9.32 -0.24
CA SER A 83 -1.52 -8.35 0.25
C SER A 83 -1.09 -6.93 -0.16
N ILE A 84 -2.08 -6.09 -0.48
CA ILE A 84 -1.83 -4.71 -0.91
C ILE A 84 -2.35 -3.75 0.16
N MET A 85 -1.51 -2.78 0.52
CA MET A 85 -1.86 -1.66 1.39
C MET A 85 -1.73 -0.36 0.59
N GLY A 86 -2.72 0.49 0.67
CA GLY A 86 -2.69 1.81 0.02
C GLY A 86 -4.07 2.21 -0.53
N ASN A 87 -4.20 3.20 -1.41
CA ASN A 87 -3.15 4.17 -1.70
C ASN A 87 -3.73 5.56 -1.95
N VAL A 88 -4.61 5.97 -1.01
CA VAL A 88 -5.19 7.33 -1.07
C VAL A 88 -4.06 8.36 -1.06
N SER A 89 -4.13 9.33 -1.97
CA SER A 89 -3.10 10.38 -2.05
C SER A 89 -3.00 11.18 -0.75
N PRO A 90 -1.80 11.29 -0.13
CA PRO A 90 -1.59 12.17 1.00
C PRO A 90 -1.91 13.64 0.69
N MET A 91 -1.74 14.05 -0.57
CA MET A 91 -2.06 15.41 -1.01
C MET A 91 -3.58 15.63 -1.11
N GLU A 92 -4.37 14.57 -1.39
CA GLU A 92 -5.82 14.62 -1.31
C GLU A 92 -6.28 14.81 0.14
N ILE A 93 -5.66 14.08 1.08
CA ILE A 93 -5.95 14.24 2.51
C ILE A 93 -5.55 15.63 3.02
N LEU A 94 -4.46 16.21 2.48
CA LEU A 94 -4.01 17.55 2.86
C LEU A 94 -4.94 18.66 2.35
N ASN A 95 -5.30 18.62 1.06
CA ASN A 95 -5.89 19.74 0.34
C ASN A 95 -7.34 19.51 -0.10
N GLY A 96 -7.84 18.26 0.01
CA GLY A 96 -9.18 17.90 -0.44
C GLY A 96 -10.29 18.35 0.51
N THR A 97 -11.52 18.13 0.07
CA THR A 97 -12.72 18.27 0.91
C THR A 97 -13.10 16.92 1.52
N SER A 98 -13.97 16.92 2.53
CA SER A 98 -14.49 15.67 3.11
C SER A 98 -15.06 14.75 2.03
N GLU A 99 -15.78 15.30 1.05
CA GLU A 99 -16.41 14.55 -0.04
C GLU A 99 -15.38 13.95 -1.00
N SER A 100 -14.36 14.72 -1.39
CA SER A 100 -13.32 14.24 -2.31
C SER A 100 -12.43 13.19 -1.65
N ILE A 101 -12.16 13.31 -0.36
CA ILE A 101 -11.43 12.32 0.43
C ILE A 101 -12.25 11.02 0.56
N GLU A 102 -13.56 11.12 0.87
CA GLU A 102 -14.45 9.95 0.90
C GLU A 102 -14.46 9.24 -0.46
N GLN A 103 -14.56 10.00 -1.56
CA GLN A 103 -14.53 9.44 -2.91
C GLN A 103 -13.21 8.73 -3.21
N ALA A 104 -12.07 9.30 -2.83
CA ALA A 104 -10.76 8.69 -3.01
C ALA A 104 -10.64 7.34 -2.26
N VAL A 105 -11.19 7.24 -1.06
CA VAL A 105 -11.26 5.98 -0.29
C VAL A 105 -12.14 4.97 -1.01
N ILE A 106 -13.33 5.37 -1.45
CA ILE A 106 -14.27 4.52 -2.19
C ILE A 106 -13.61 3.97 -3.46
N ASP A 107 -12.89 4.80 -4.20
CA ASP A 107 -12.23 4.41 -5.43
C ASP A 107 -11.13 3.35 -5.19
N CYS A 108 -10.37 3.46 -4.09
CA CYS A 108 -9.43 2.42 -3.69
C CYS A 108 -10.15 1.09 -3.38
N PHE A 109 -11.29 1.14 -2.66
CA PHE A 109 -12.08 -0.07 -2.41
C PHE A 109 -12.63 -0.66 -3.70
N ARG A 110 -13.26 0.11 -4.57
CA ARG A 110 -13.78 -0.38 -5.86
C ARG A 110 -12.72 -1.12 -6.69
N LYS A 111 -11.47 -0.68 -6.62
CA LYS A 111 -10.36 -1.26 -7.38
C LYS A 111 -9.73 -2.49 -6.72
N CYS A 112 -9.72 -2.59 -5.39
CA CYS A 112 -8.81 -3.52 -4.72
C CYS A 112 -9.41 -4.31 -3.54
N TRP A 113 -10.67 -4.10 -3.14
CA TRP A 113 -11.28 -4.76 -1.97
C TRP A 113 -11.23 -6.30 -2.02
N ASP A 114 -11.30 -6.86 -3.22
CA ASP A 114 -11.32 -8.29 -3.53
C ASP A 114 -9.92 -8.84 -3.84
N ASN A 115 -8.84 -8.13 -3.47
CA ASN A 115 -7.48 -8.64 -3.66
C ASN A 115 -7.31 -10.01 -3.01
N PRO A 116 -6.89 -11.07 -3.74
CA PRO A 116 -6.88 -12.44 -3.23
C PRO A 116 -6.07 -12.64 -1.94
N CYS A 117 -4.94 -11.95 -1.81
CA CYS A 117 -4.10 -12.00 -0.60
C CYS A 117 -4.47 -10.94 0.46
N GLY A 118 -5.57 -10.22 0.25
CA GLY A 118 -6.10 -9.20 1.16
C GLY A 118 -5.71 -7.78 0.80
N PHE A 119 -6.59 -6.85 1.19
CA PHE A 119 -6.44 -5.41 0.98
C PHE A 119 -6.53 -4.66 2.31
N THR A 120 -5.69 -3.66 2.47
CA THR A 120 -5.74 -2.72 3.59
C THR A 120 -5.76 -1.30 3.05
N ILE A 121 -6.84 -0.57 3.30
CA ILE A 121 -6.89 0.85 2.94
C ILE A 121 -5.89 1.64 3.79
N ALA A 122 -5.05 2.42 3.13
CA ALA A 122 -4.08 3.30 3.76
C ALA A 122 -3.82 4.53 2.87
N PRO A 123 -3.26 5.61 3.40
CA PRO A 123 -2.62 6.61 2.57
C PRO A 123 -1.47 5.99 1.77
N GLY A 124 -1.20 6.53 0.57
CA GLY A 124 -0.12 6.03 -0.29
C GLY A 124 1.29 6.32 0.23
N CYS A 125 1.41 7.26 1.15
CA CYS A 125 2.63 7.60 1.88
C CYS A 125 2.25 8.34 3.17
N ASP A 126 3.24 8.90 3.89
CA ASP A 126 3.00 9.69 5.10
C ASP A 126 2.06 10.88 4.85
N ILE A 127 1.10 11.05 5.74
CA ILE A 127 0.22 12.23 5.71
C ILE A 127 1.02 13.45 6.18
N PRO A 128 1.01 14.56 5.43
CA PRO A 128 1.68 15.78 5.87
C PRO A 128 1.17 16.24 7.25
N VAL A 129 2.08 16.65 8.12
CA VAL A 129 1.76 17.07 9.50
C VAL A 129 0.80 18.25 9.56
N THR A 130 0.68 19.01 8.47
CA THR A 130 -0.22 20.18 8.34
C THR A 130 -1.63 19.79 7.86
N ALA A 131 -1.91 18.52 7.59
CA ALA A 131 -3.26 18.08 7.25
C ALA A 131 -4.21 18.36 8.42
N SER A 132 -5.40 18.88 8.11
CA SER A 132 -6.40 19.21 9.13
C SER A 132 -6.94 17.94 9.80
N LEU A 133 -7.29 18.05 11.10
CA LEU A 133 -7.96 16.93 11.78
C LEU A 133 -9.30 16.58 11.13
N GLU A 134 -10.00 17.56 10.55
CA GLU A 134 -11.25 17.35 9.83
C GLU A 134 -11.06 16.42 8.62
N ASN A 135 -10.00 16.65 7.84
CA ASN A 135 -9.67 15.80 6.68
C ASN A 135 -9.22 14.39 7.11
N ILE A 136 -8.45 14.29 8.19
CA ILE A 136 -8.06 12.99 8.77
C ILE A 136 -9.30 12.23 9.25
N ASP A 137 -10.24 12.90 9.92
CA ASP A 137 -11.50 12.31 10.36
C ASP A 137 -12.38 11.89 9.16
N ALA A 138 -12.44 12.68 8.09
CA ALA A 138 -13.16 12.34 6.88
C ALA A 138 -12.60 11.04 6.27
N TYR A 139 -11.27 10.95 6.13
CA TYR A 139 -10.60 9.75 5.67
C TYR A 139 -10.94 8.53 6.56
N MET A 140 -10.85 8.68 7.88
CA MET A 140 -11.10 7.59 8.83
C MET A 140 -12.56 7.15 8.86
N ARG A 141 -13.52 8.09 8.72
CA ARG A 141 -14.95 7.76 8.60
C ARG A 141 -15.23 6.96 7.33
N ALA A 142 -14.71 7.41 6.20
CA ALA A 142 -14.85 6.72 4.92
C ALA A 142 -14.23 5.32 4.95
N ALA A 143 -13.00 5.21 5.46
CA ALA A 143 -12.31 3.93 5.60
C ALA A 143 -13.11 2.93 6.47
N ARG A 144 -13.63 3.36 7.62
CA ARG A 144 -14.46 2.51 8.50
C ARG A 144 -15.79 2.11 7.86
N LYS A 145 -16.44 3.01 7.12
CA LYS A 145 -17.68 2.73 6.38
C LYS A 145 -17.45 1.63 5.35
N CYS A 146 -16.44 1.82 4.48
CA CYS A 146 -16.15 0.89 3.40
C CYS A 146 -15.62 -0.47 3.90
N ALA A 147 -14.79 -0.47 4.95
CA ALA A 147 -14.22 -1.68 5.52
C ALA A 147 -15.16 -2.42 6.51
N LYS A 148 -16.42 -2.00 6.65
CA LYS A 148 -17.38 -2.69 7.53
C LYS A 148 -17.58 -4.14 7.07
N TYR A 149 -17.37 -5.08 7.98
CA TYR A 149 -17.52 -6.50 7.68
C TYR A 149 -19.00 -6.94 7.62
N PRO A 150 -19.43 -7.77 6.68
CA PRO A 150 -18.64 -8.24 5.54
C PRO A 150 -18.34 -7.11 4.56
N VAL A 151 -17.09 -7.07 4.05
CA VAL A 151 -16.71 -6.08 3.05
C VAL A 151 -17.35 -6.44 1.72
N GLN A 152 -18.18 -5.54 1.18
CA GLN A 152 -18.96 -5.77 -0.03
C GLN A 152 -19.32 -4.44 -0.71
N PRO A 153 -19.63 -4.44 -2.01
CA PRO A 153 -19.94 -3.22 -2.76
C PRO A 153 -20.99 -2.30 -2.12
N SER A 154 -22.04 -2.87 -1.50
CA SER A 154 -23.07 -2.08 -0.81
C SER A 154 -22.56 -1.23 0.38
N ASN A 155 -21.30 -1.37 0.77
CA ASN A 155 -20.72 -0.53 1.82
C ASN A 155 -20.35 0.87 1.28
N TRP A 156 -20.25 1.05 -0.04
CA TRP A 156 -19.81 2.30 -0.68
C TRP A 156 -20.64 2.70 -1.93
N GLU A 157 -21.72 1.98 -2.25
CA GLU A 157 -22.72 2.37 -3.25
C GLU A 157 -23.69 3.42 -2.73
#